data_49d6ad19e63e314c078a935ad95a28ee
#
_entry.id   49d6ad19e63e314c078a935ad95a28ee
#
_cell.length_a   1.000
_cell.length_b   1.000
_cell.length_c   1.000
_cell.angle_alpha   90.00
_cell.angle_beta   90.00
_cell.angle_gamma   90.00
#
_symmetry.space_group_name_H-M   'P 1'
#
loop_
_entity.id
_entity.type
_entity.pdbx_description
1 polymer ?
#
loop_
_entity_poly.entity_id
_entity_poly.type
_entity_poly.pdbx_seq_one_letter_code
_entity_poly.pdbx_strand_id
1 'polypeptide(L)'
;MNKKVLLIHRIFFAINLLIWAGCLIYYISKLGSLPDEIGIHFGGNGDFDVVASKAYGFYPHIIGGIITLGLAVAFHIIPKKSSGLKMRGRGEEIFRAEVMFTLDVLHMMCLLLFAFWTRSVSLQVGLPIHTVGNVLSVFLLLIAAGIAAQVVTYIVLREKKKEAKDTMLTHRLSRLIAWLVTFGSVWMLLEVYPRLPGDEKLYFDPDYYGLAYYANLDRYLDRRYLFIPLVAGVVLLIIIEIISVRAVKAEKRSLVRYTDDLRVFTGLFFFFSNMTLCLESKIKPGFLGFFAVLYTIATILFLVRRKKEKTNI
;
A
#
# COMPACT_ATOMS: atom_id res chain seq x y z
N MET A 1 10.74 -5.65 -24.88
CA MET A 1 11.63 -4.75 -24.11
C MET A 1 13.08 -4.97 -24.51
N ASN A 2 13.90 -3.91 -24.58
CA ASN A 2 15.30 -3.97 -25.02
C ASN A 2 16.14 -4.86 -24.08
N LYS A 3 17.03 -5.70 -24.65
CA LYS A 3 17.89 -6.62 -23.87
C LYS A 3 18.80 -5.89 -22.86
N LYS A 4 19.32 -4.68 -23.22
CA LYS A 4 20.16 -3.88 -22.32
C LYS A 4 19.36 -3.38 -21.08
N VAL A 5 18.11 -2.94 -21.29
CA VAL A 5 17.23 -2.49 -20.20
C VAL A 5 16.92 -3.67 -19.27
N LEU A 6 16.61 -4.84 -19.82
CA LEU A 6 16.40 -6.06 -19.02
C LEU A 6 17.63 -6.45 -18.21
N LEU A 7 18.84 -6.29 -18.77
CA LEU A 7 20.08 -6.58 -18.06
C LEU A 7 20.26 -5.66 -16.86
N ILE A 8 20.00 -4.35 -17.04
CA ILE A 8 20.09 -3.37 -15.94
C ILE A 8 19.15 -3.77 -14.78
N HIS A 9 17.88 -4.08 -15.08
CA HIS A 9 16.93 -4.52 -14.06
C HIS A 9 17.35 -5.81 -13.35
N ARG A 10 17.93 -6.77 -14.07
CA ARG A 10 18.49 -8.00 -13.46
C ARG A 10 19.65 -7.70 -12.52
N ILE A 11 20.50 -6.75 -12.87
CA ILE A 11 21.60 -6.31 -12.00
C ILE A 11 21.05 -5.65 -10.73
N PHE A 12 20.10 -4.72 -10.86
CA PHE A 12 19.44 -4.10 -9.70
C PHE A 12 18.77 -5.14 -8.80
N PHE A 13 18.04 -6.07 -9.40
CA PHE A 13 17.40 -7.15 -8.64
C PHE A 13 18.41 -8.03 -7.91
N ALA A 14 19.53 -8.37 -8.55
CA ALA A 14 20.61 -9.16 -7.93
C ALA A 14 21.26 -8.39 -6.77
N ILE A 15 21.51 -7.08 -6.93
CA ILE A 15 22.02 -6.23 -5.83
C ILE A 15 21.02 -6.22 -4.67
N ASN A 16 19.74 -6.03 -4.93
CA ASN A 16 18.70 -6.04 -3.91
C ASN A 16 18.62 -7.39 -3.18
N LEU A 17 18.73 -8.49 -3.93
CA LEU A 17 18.76 -9.84 -3.34
C LEU A 17 19.99 -10.03 -2.42
N LEU A 18 21.15 -9.52 -2.83
CA LEU A 18 22.38 -9.56 -2.01
C LEU A 18 22.25 -8.71 -0.75
N ILE A 19 21.61 -7.53 -0.84
CA ILE A 19 21.33 -6.68 0.34
C ILE A 19 20.44 -7.45 1.31
N TRP A 20 19.32 -8.01 0.83
CA TRP A 20 18.41 -8.78 1.67
C TRP A 20 19.08 -9.98 2.34
N ALA A 21 19.79 -10.80 1.56
CA ALA A 21 20.50 -11.98 2.07
C ALA A 21 21.61 -11.58 3.04
N GLY A 22 22.37 -10.53 2.73
CA GLY A 22 23.41 -10.00 3.60
C GLY A 22 22.87 -9.54 4.95
N CYS A 23 21.73 -8.82 4.96
CA CYS A 23 21.07 -8.42 6.19
C CYS A 23 20.62 -9.63 7.03
N LEU A 24 20.01 -10.63 6.39
CA LEU A 24 19.57 -11.84 7.07
C LEU A 24 20.76 -12.61 7.67
N ILE A 25 21.82 -12.83 6.89
CA ILE A 25 23.05 -13.50 7.34
C ILE A 25 23.69 -12.72 8.50
N TYR A 26 23.76 -11.39 8.39
CA TYR A 26 24.29 -10.54 9.44
C TYR A 26 23.49 -10.68 10.73
N TYR A 27 22.16 -10.65 10.66
CA TYR A 27 21.30 -10.84 11.83
C TYR A 27 21.51 -12.21 12.47
N ILE A 28 21.52 -13.29 11.67
CA ILE A 28 21.78 -14.66 12.15
C ILE A 28 23.13 -14.75 12.82
N SER A 29 24.17 -14.13 12.28
CA SER A 29 25.52 -14.16 12.86
C SER A 29 25.60 -13.49 14.23
N LYS A 30 24.69 -12.54 14.52
CA LYS A 30 24.62 -11.85 15.81
C LYS A 30 23.68 -12.49 16.81
N LEU A 31 22.78 -13.37 16.36
CA LEU A 31 21.69 -13.93 17.16
C LEU A 31 22.16 -14.61 18.45
N GLY A 32 23.33 -15.30 18.41
CA GLY A 32 23.89 -15.96 19.58
C GLY A 32 24.45 -15.00 20.63
N SER A 33 24.83 -13.78 20.25
CA SER A 33 25.35 -12.74 21.15
C SER A 33 24.29 -11.79 21.67
N LEU A 34 23.08 -11.83 21.12
CA LEU A 34 21.96 -11.00 21.55
C LEU A 34 21.32 -11.57 22.82
N PRO A 35 20.89 -10.72 23.77
CA PRO A 35 20.05 -11.13 24.89
C PRO A 35 18.72 -11.72 24.37
N ASP A 36 17.98 -12.40 25.26
CA ASP A 36 16.69 -13.01 24.87
C ASP A 36 15.63 -11.98 24.52
N GLU A 37 15.68 -10.83 25.17
CA GLU A 37 14.86 -9.67 24.86
C GLU A 37 15.71 -8.53 24.28
N ILE A 38 15.30 -7.98 23.17
CA ILE A 38 15.98 -6.93 22.42
C ILE A 38 15.03 -5.79 22.07
N GLY A 39 15.57 -4.60 21.89
CA GLY A 39 14.83 -3.49 21.29
C GLY A 39 14.53 -3.81 19.83
N ILE A 40 13.26 -3.74 19.44
CA ILE A 40 12.80 -4.11 18.10
C ILE A 40 12.10 -2.98 17.36
N HIS A 41 11.69 -1.94 18.05
CA HIS A 41 11.04 -0.80 17.47
C HIS A 41 11.72 0.49 17.91
N PHE A 42 11.63 1.54 17.07
CA PHE A 42 12.26 2.82 17.32
C PHE A 42 11.19 3.90 17.43
N GLY A 43 11.25 4.66 18.50
CA GLY A 43 10.49 5.89 18.66
C GLY A 43 10.91 7.00 17.70
N GLY A 44 10.20 8.11 17.73
CA GLY A 44 10.45 9.25 16.86
C GLY A 44 11.84 9.92 17.04
N ASN A 45 12.52 9.67 18.16
CA ASN A 45 13.89 10.10 18.45
C ASN A 45 14.95 9.09 18.00
N GLY A 46 14.54 7.90 17.53
CA GLY A 46 15.42 6.81 17.08
C GLY A 46 15.88 5.88 18.17
N ASP A 47 15.49 6.09 19.41
CA ASP A 47 15.76 5.13 20.49
C ASP A 47 14.73 4.00 20.48
N PHE A 48 15.09 2.87 21.07
CA PHE A 48 14.15 1.76 21.21
C PHE A 48 13.03 2.13 22.18
N ASP A 49 11.80 1.94 21.76
CA ASP A 49 10.59 2.14 22.58
C ASP A 49 9.80 0.84 22.80
N VAL A 50 10.15 -0.26 22.11
CA VAL A 50 9.57 -1.58 22.31
C VAL A 50 10.66 -2.62 22.43
N VAL A 51 10.57 -3.46 23.46
CA VAL A 51 11.44 -4.59 23.71
C VAL A 51 10.64 -5.88 23.53
N ALA A 52 11.21 -6.88 22.84
CA ALA A 52 10.58 -8.18 22.64
C ALA A 52 11.64 -9.27 22.43
N SER A 53 11.19 -10.53 22.37
CA SER A 53 12.08 -11.66 22.09
C SER A 53 12.88 -11.43 20.81
N LYS A 54 14.17 -11.80 20.82
CA LYS A 54 15.06 -11.72 19.65
C LYS A 54 14.52 -12.45 18.42
N ALA A 55 13.56 -13.38 18.56
CA ALA A 55 12.90 -13.99 17.42
C ALA A 55 12.13 -12.98 16.55
N TYR A 56 11.63 -11.89 17.13
CA TYR A 56 10.98 -10.81 16.37
C TYR A 56 11.94 -10.04 15.45
N GLY A 57 13.25 -10.13 15.67
CA GLY A 57 14.25 -9.59 14.76
C GLY A 57 14.27 -10.22 13.37
N PHE A 58 13.59 -11.36 13.16
CA PHE A 58 13.39 -11.91 11.81
C PHE A 58 12.28 -11.22 11.00
N TYR A 59 11.42 -10.44 11.65
CA TYR A 59 10.26 -9.83 11.03
C TYR A 59 10.58 -9.00 9.75
N PRO A 60 11.54 -8.05 9.74
CA PRO A 60 11.87 -7.31 8.52
C PRO A 60 12.43 -8.19 7.42
N HIS A 61 13.13 -9.27 7.77
CA HIS A 61 13.70 -10.20 6.79
C HIS A 61 12.62 -11.04 6.11
N ILE A 62 11.60 -11.47 6.87
CA ILE A 62 10.45 -12.18 6.34
C ILE A 62 9.70 -11.25 5.36
N ILE A 63 9.42 -10.02 5.77
CA ILE A 63 8.72 -9.05 4.92
C ILE A 63 9.56 -8.68 3.71
N GLY A 64 10.86 -8.40 3.90
CA GLY A 64 11.78 -8.15 2.80
C GLY A 64 11.81 -9.30 1.79
N GLY A 65 11.78 -10.54 2.27
CA GLY A 65 11.67 -11.74 1.44
C GLY A 65 10.38 -11.81 0.64
N ILE A 66 9.25 -11.51 1.27
CA ILE A 66 7.94 -11.47 0.61
C ILE A 66 7.91 -10.38 -0.48
N ILE A 67 8.41 -9.18 -0.18
CA ILE A 67 8.53 -8.08 -1.15
C ILE A 67 9.41 -8.50 -2.32
N THR A 68 10.58 -9.07 -2.04
CA THR A 68 11.54 -9.54 -3.06
C THR A 68 10.91 -10.60 -3.96
N LEU A 69 10.19 -11.57 -3.40
CA LEU A 69 9.48 -12.60 -4.16
C LEU A 69 8.38 -12.00 -5.03
N GLY A 70 7.57 -11.09 -4.48
CA GLY A 70 6.51 -10.40 -5.23
C GLY A 70 7.06 -9.61 -6.41
N LEU A 71 8.20 -8.91 -6.22
CA LEU A 71 8.87 -8.17 -7.28
C LEU A 71 9.55 -9.08 -8.30
N ALA A 72 10.09 -10.23 -7.90
CA ALA A 72 10.58 -11.23 -8.85
C ALA A 72 9.50 -11.68 -9.82
N VAL A 73 8.28 -11.92 -9.31
CA VAL A 73 7.11 -12.24 -10.14
C VAL A 73 6.74 -11.06 -11.06
N ALA A 74 6.72 -9.83 -10.52
CA ALA A 74 6.42 -8.63 -11.31
C ALA A 74 7.44 -8.45 -12.45
N PHE A 75 8.73 -8.56 -12.18
CA PHE A 75 9.81 -8.47 -13.18
C PHE A 75 9.80 -9.60 -14.22
N HIS A 76 9.20 -10.73 -13.90
CA HIS A 76 8.97 -11.78 -14.88
C HIS A 76 7.78 -11.48 -15.81
N ILE A 77 6.73 -10.84 -15.26
CA ILE A 77 5.47 -10.59 -15.96
C ILE A 77 5.54 -9.33 -16.82
N ILE A 78 6.03 -8.20 -16.25
CA ILE A 78 6.00 -6.88 -16.88
C ILE A 78 6.69 -6.87 -18.27
N PRO A 79 7.86 -7.48 -18.46
CA PRO A 79 8.51 -7.50 -19.78
C PRO A 79 7.75 -8.28 -20.85
N LYS A 80 6.95 -9.26 -20.43
CA LYS A 80 6.31 -10.24 -21.34
C LYS A 80 4.87 -9.87 -21.68
N LYS A 81 4.15 -9.26 -20.75
CA LYS A 81 2.74 -8.93 -20.92
C LYS A 81 2.58 -7.47 -21.33
N SER A 82 1.66 -7.22 -22.28
CA SER A 82 1.24 -5.86 -22.60
C SER A 82 0.59 -5.18 -21.38
N SER A 83 0.89 -3.91 -21.18
CA SER A 83 0.21 -3.09 -20.17
C SER A 83 -1.27 -2.90 -20.50
N GLY A 84 -1.66 -3.14 -21.75
CA GLY A 84 -2.98 -2.85 -22.31
C GLY A 84 -3.19 -1.36 -22.58
N LEU A 85 -2.15 -0.54 -22.36
CA LEU A 85 -2.15 0.87 -22.73
C LEU A 85 -1.84 0.98 -24.23
N LYS A 86 -2.71 1.65 -24.98
CA LYS A 86 -2.45 1.93 -26.40
C LYS A 86 -1.53 3.13 -26.51
N MET A 87 -0.29 2.88 -26.85
CA MET A 87 0.74 3.89 -27.05
C MET A 87 1.32 3.80 -28.46
N ARG A 88 1.78 4.95 -28.99
CA ARG A 88 2.40 5.06 -30.30
C ARG A 88 3.83 4.51 -30.30
N GLY A 89 4.21 3.82 -31.35
CA GLY A 89 5.57 3.34 -31.55
C GLY A 89 6.08 2.50 -30.37
N ARG A 90 7.20 2.93 -29.79
CA ARG A 90 7.83 2.27 -28.63
C ARG A 90 7.29 2.74 -27.26
N GLY A 91 6.19 3.52 -27.23
CA GLY A 91 5.69 4.13 -25.99
C GLY A 91 5.40 3.12 -24.89
N GLU A 92 4.81 1.97 -25.24
CA GLU A 92 4.54 0.91 -24.27
C GLU A 92 5.81 0.26 -23.70
N GLU A 93 6.83 0.12 -24.53
CA GLU A 93 8.13 -0.43 -24.10
C GLU A 93 8.82 0.52 -23.11
N ILE A 94 8.82 1.82 -23.40
CA ILE A 94 9.36 2.87 -22.53
C ILE A 94 8.61 2.88 -21.21
N PHE A 95 7.28 2.93 -21.25
CA PHE A 95 6.44 2.94 -20.07
C PHE A 95 6.70 1.74 -19.14
N ARG A 96 6.82 0.52 -19.70
CA ARG A 96 7.14 -0.67 -18.91
C ARG A 96 8.55 -0.61 -18.32
N ALA A 97 9.52 -0.03 -19.01
CA ALA A 97 10.86 0.18 -18.48
C ALA A 97 10.85 1.18 -17.30
N GLU A 98 10.09 2.26 -17.41
CA GLU A 98 9.90 3.25 -16.33
C GLU A 98 9.22 2.64 -15.11
N VAL A 99 8.18 1.81 -15.32
CA VAL A 99 7.53 1.07 -14.22
C VAL A 99 8.52 0.15 -13.52
N MET A 100 9.30 -0.61 -14.28
CA MET A 100 10.32 -1.50 -13.69
C MET A 100 11.37 -0.72 -12.92
N PHE A 101 11.86 0.41 -13.46
CA PHE A 101 12.82 1.27 -12.76
C PHE A 101 12.24 1.78 -11.42
N THR A 102 11.00 2.25 -11.42
CA THR A 102 10.34 2.72 -10.19
C THR A 102 10.22 1.60 -9.15
N LEU A 103 9.91 0.38 -9.59
CA LEU A 103 9.87 -0.79 -8.71
C LEU A 103 11.25 -1.20 -8.19
N ASP A 104 12.31 -1.10 -9.00
CA ASP A 104 13.69 -1.33 -8.55
C ASP A 104 14.09 -0.35 -7.44
N VAL A 105 13.79 0.94 -7.64
CA VAL A 105 14.07 2.01 -6.66
C VAL A 105 13.28 1.79 -5.37
N LEU A 106 12.00 1.46 -5.48
CA LEU A 106 11.14 1.15 -4.31
C LEU A 106 11.68 -0.05 -3.53
N HIS A 107 12.06 -1.11 -4.24
CA HIS A 107 12.64 -2.32 -3.65
C HIS A 107 13.92 -2.00 -2.87
N MET A 108 14.85 -1.28 -3.52
CA MET A 108 16.11 -0.87 -2.90
C MET A 108 15.86 -0.01 -1.66
N MET A 109 14.93 0.95 -1.72
CA MET A 109 14.54 1.77 -0.58
C MET A 109 14.09 0.90 0.61
N CYS A 110 13.15 -0.01 0.38
CA CYS A 110 12.65 -0.90 1.44
C CYS A 110 13.77 -1.73 2.08
N LEU A 111 14.64 -2.33 1.25
CA LEU A 111 15.73 -3.16 1.76
C LEU A 111 16.81 -2.36 2.49
N LEU A 112 17.11 -1.13 2.06
CA LEU A 112 18.03 -0.26 2.80
C LEU A 112 17.46 0.18 4.15
N LEU A 113 16.16 0.47 4.23
CA LEU A 113 15.50 0.73 5.51
C LEU A 113 15.60 -0.49 6.44
N PHE A 114 15.38 -1.69 5.92
CA PHE A 114 15.58 -2.93 6.68
C PHE A 114 17.05 -3.16 7.05
N ALA A 115 18.00 -2.74 6.23
CA ALA A 115 19.43 -2.82 6.56
C ALA A 115 19.80 -1.91 7.74
N PHE A 116 19.32 -0.66 7.76
CA PHE A 116 19.49 0.24 8.91
C PHE A 116 18.86 -0.34 10.16
N TRP A 117 17.63 -0.83 10.04
CA TRP A 117 16.93 -1.49 11.14
C TRP A 117 17.71 -2.70 11.66
N THR A 118 18.12 -3.61 10.77
CA THR A 118 18.89 -4.82 11.12
C THR A 118 20.19 -4.47 11.84
N ARG A 119 20.94 -3.47 11.34
CA ARG A 119 22.16 -3.00 11.98
C ARG A 119 21.89 -2.51 13.39
N SER A 120 20.91 -1.63 13.55
CA SER A 120 20.59 -1.03 14.85
C SER A 120 20.12 -2.07 15.86
N VAL A 121 19.25 -2.99 15.46
CA VAL A 121 18.77 -4.08 16.30
C VAL A 121 19.90 -5.07 16.63
N SER A 122 20.75 -5.43 15.68
CA SER A 122 21.86 -6.37 15.90
C SER A 122 22.94 -5.81 16.80
N LEU A 123 23.09 -4.50 16.88
CA LEU A 123 24.06 -3.81 17.74
C LEU A 123 23.42 -3.23 19.01
N GLN A 124 22.10 -3.30 19.13
CA GLN A 124 21.32 -2.68 20.21
C GLN A 124 21.66 -1.19 20.38
N VAL A 125 21.72 -0.47 19.25
CA VAL A 125 21.96 0.98 19.17
C VAL A 125 20.81 1.69 18.51
N GLY A 126 20.62 2.95 18.85
CA GLY A 126 19.59 3.79 18.24
C GLY A 126 19.67 3.86 16.72
N LEU A 127 18.52 4.09 16.08
CA LEU A 127 18.44 4.26 14.64
C LEU A 127 19.01 5.65 14.25
N PRO A 128 19.91 5.75 13.26
CA PRO A 128 20.46 7.05 12.82
C PRO A 128 19.41 7.83 12.00
N ILE A 129 18.44 8.45 12.66
CA ILE A 129 17.23 9.05 12.06
C ILE A 129 17.59 10.03 10.94
N HIS A 130 18.58 10.91 11.15
CA HIS A 130 18.97 11.88 10.12
C HIS A 130 19.47 11.19 8.84
N THR A 131 20.29 10.13 9.00
CA THR A 131 20.78 9.36 7.84
C THR A 131 19.65 8.63 7.14
N VAL A 132 18.79 7.96 7.92
CA VAL A 132 17.61 7.25 7.39
C VAL A 132 16.66 8.22 6.70
N GLY A 133 16.39 9.39 7.30
CA GLY A 133 15.53 10.42 6.73
C GLY A 133 16.08 10.97 5.41
N ASN A 134 17.39 11.22 5.33
CA ASN A 134 18.01 11.68 4.10
C ASN A 134 17.95 10.62 2.99
N VAL A 135 18.25 9.36 3.32
CA VAL A 135 18.15 8.24 2.37
C VAL A 135 16.71 8.11 1.88
N LEU A 136 15.74 8.09 2.80
CA LEU A 136 14.32 7.99 2.47
C LEU A 136 13.88 9.14 1.54
N SER A 137 14.29 10.38 1.83
CA SER A 137 13.95 11.55 1.03
C SER A 137 14.47 11.43 -0.41
N VAL A 138 15.71 10.98 -0.59
CA VAL A 138 16.29 10.77 -1.94
C VAL A 138 15.49 9.71 -2.70
N PHE A 139 15.19 8.58 -2.07
CA PHE A 139 14.42 7.52 -2.73
C PHE A 139 12.98 7.94 -3.07
N LEU A 140 12.31 8.68 -2.19
CA LEU A 140 10.98 9.21 -2.44
C LEU A 140 10.98 10.19 -3.63
N LEU A 141 12.01 11.04 -3.76
CA LEU A 141 12.17 11.90 -4.92
C LEU A 141 12.38 11.11 -6.21
N LEU A 142 13.19 10.05 -6.19
CA LEU A 142 13.41 9.17 -7.34
C LEU A 142 12.12 8.42 -7.76
N ILE A 143 11.35 7.95 -6.78
CA ILE A 143 10.05 7.31 -7.02
C ILE A 143 9.06 8.32 -7.63
N ALA A 144 8.99 9.52 -7.06
CA ALA A 144 8.13 10.59 -7.58
C ALA A 144 8.51 10.97 -9.01
N ALA A 145 9.81 11.09 -9.30
CA ALA A 145 10.32 11.34 -10.65
C ALA A 145 9.97 10.19 -11.61
N GLY A 146 10.11 8.94 -11.18
CA GLY A 146 9.71 7.77 -11.96
C GLY A 146 8.22 7.74 -12.28
N ILE A 147 7.36 8.05 -11.31
CA ILE A 147 5.91 8.17 -11.53
C ILE A 147 5.60 9.33 -12.48
N ALA A 148 6.23 10.47 -12.31
CA ALA A 148 6.06 11.63 -13.21
C ALA A 148 6.47 11.28 -14.64
N ALA A 149 7.60 10.58 -14.85
CA ALA A 149 8.02 10.10 -16.15
C ALA A 149 6.96 9.19 -16.80
N GLN A 150 6.41 8.22 -16.05
CA GLN A 150 5.34 7.34 -16.53
C GLN A 150 4.09 8.12 -16.97
N VAL A 151 3.68 9.13 -16.18
CA VAL A 151 2.55 10.00 -16.51
C VAL A 151 2.84 10.79 -17.79
N VAL A 152 4.02 11.38 -17.91
CA VAL A 152 4.42 12.13 -19.11
C VAL A 152 4.47 11.22 -20.32
N THR A 153 5.13 10.06 -20.22
CA THR A 153 5.21 9.06 -21.30
C THR A 153 3.80 8.65 -21.76
N TYR A 154 2.91 8.38 -20.82
CA TYR A 154 1.53 8.06 -21.14
C TYR A 154 0.80 9.20 -21.84
N ILE A 155 0.88 10.42 -21.33
CA ILE A 155 0.19 11.60 -21.93
C ILE A 155 0.70 11.88 -23.34
N VAL A 156 2.03 11.85 -23.53
CA VAL A 156 2.67 12.22 -24.80
C VAL A 156 2.50 11.11 -25.85
N LEU A 157 2.65 9.86 -25.47
CA LEU A 157 2.68 8.73 -26.40
C LEU A 157 1.37 7.94 -26.49
N ARG A 158 0.32 8.33 -25.75
CA ARG A 158 -0.98 7.69 -25.88
C ARG A 158 -1.56 7.86 -27.27
N GLU A 159 -2.15 6.83 -27.83
CA GLU A 159 -2.96 6.94 -29.04
C GLU A 159 -4.23 7.75 -28.74
N LYS A 160 -4.40 8.86 -29.44
CA LYS A 160 -5.66 9.63 -29.41
C LYS A 160 -6.74 8.85 -30.15
N LYS A 161 -7.34 7.82 -29.55
CA LYS A 161 -8.53 7.16 -30.07
C LYS A 161 -9.74 7.40 -29.17
N LYS A 162 -10.86 7.72 -29.84
CA LYS A 162 -12.17 8.02 -29.24
C LYS A 162 -12.51 7.14 -28.02
N GLU A 163 -12.83 7.83 -26.95
CA GLU A 163 -13.64 7.54 -25.73
C GLU A 163 -13.91 6.11 -25.21
N ALA A 164 -13.64 5.03 -25.92
CA ALA A 164 -14.08 3.70 -25.52
C ALA A 164 -13.16 2.92 -24.58
N LYS A 165 -11.93 3.39 -24.28
CA LYS A 165 -10.89 2.59 -23.60
C LYS A 165 -10.32 3.13 -22.27
N ASP A 166 -10.68 4.31 -21.85
CA ASP A 166 -10.23 4.88 -20.56
C ASP A 166 -10.76 4.09 -19.33
N THR A 167 -11.86 3.37 -19.51
CA THR A 167 -12.48 2.56 -18.44
C THR A 167 -11.60 1.44 -17.92
N MET A 168 -10.77 0.84 -18.79
CA MET A 168 -9.98 -0.32 -18.39
C MET A 168 -8.73 0.07 -17.59
N LEU A 169 -8.13 1.23 -17.88
CA LEU A 169 -7.00 1.75 -17.10
C LEU A 169 -7.44 2.19 -15.71
N THR A 170 -8.51 2.99 -15.64
CA THR A 170 -9.08 3.42 -14.34
C THR A 170 -9.49 2.23 -13.49
N HIS A 171 -10.06 1.19 -14.10
CA HIS A 171 -10.40 -0.05 -13.43
C HIS A 171 -9.18 -0.78 -12.82
N ARG A 172 -8.07 -0.87 -13.56
CA ARG A 172 -6.83 -1.48 -13.06
C ARG A 172 -6.18 -0.65 -11.97
N LEU A 173 -6.16 0.69 -12.13
CA LEU A 173 -5.62 1.60 -11.13
C LEU A 173 -6.44 1.57 -9.83
N SER A 174 -7.75 1.56 -9.92
CA SER A 174 -8.62 1.48 -8.73
C SER A 174 -8.39 0.19 -7.94
N ARG A 175 -8.18 -0.93 -8.65
CA ARG A 175 -7.79 -2.22 -8.02
C ARG A 175 -6.44 -2.11 -7.33
N LEU A 176 -5.43 -1.59 -8.03
CA LEU A 176 -4.08 -1.44 -7.46
C LEU A 176 -4.11 -0.58 -6.20
N ILE A 177 -4.77 0.58 -6.26
CA ILE A 177 -4.90 1.49 -5.11
C ILE A 177 -5.58 0.78 -3.95
N ALA A 178 -6.72 0.13 -4.18
CA ALA A 178 -7.43 -0.58 -3.13
C ALA A 178 -6.58 -1.67 -2.46
N TRP A 179 -5.84 -2.45 -3.23
CA TRP A 179 -4.94 -3.47 -2.68
C TRP A 179 -3.75 -2.89 -1.93
N LEU A 180 -3.11 -1.82 -2.43
CA LEU A 180 -2.03 -1.13 -1.73
C LEU A 180 -2.50 -0.56 -0.39
N VAL A 181 -3.68 0.05 -0.37
CA VAL A 181 -4.27 0.62 0.83
C VAL A 181 -4.66 -0.47 1.84
N THR A 182 -5.22 -1.58 1.37
CA THR A 182 -5.53 -2.74 2.21
C THR A 182 -4.26 -3.35 2.81
N PHE A 183 -3.21 -3.52 2.00
CA PHE A 183 -1.93 -4.01 2.47
C PHE A 183 -1.30 -3.06 3.51
N GLY A 184 -1.37 -1.74 3.28
CA GLY A 184 -0.95 -0.74 4.25
C GLY A 184 -1.72 -0.83 5.58
N SER A 185 -3.02 -1.12 5.54
CA SER A 185 -3.83 -1.35 6.74
C SER A 185 -3.39 -2.59 7.51
N VAL A 186 -3.13 -3.69 6.81
CA VAL A 186 -2.62 -4.94 7.42
C VAL A 186 -1.27 -4.69 8.06
N TRP A 187 -0.36 -4.04 7.33
CA TRP A 187 0.97 -3.72 7.84
C TRP A 187 0.89 -2.92 9.13
N MET A 188 0.13 -1.84 9.12
CA MET A 188 -0.01 -0.94 10.27
C MET A 188 -0.59 -1.66 11.49
N LEU A 189 -1.60 -2.51 11.28
CA LEU A 189 -2.17 -3.33 12.37
C LEU A 189 -1.16 -4.32 12.93
N LEU A 190 -0.40 -5.00 12.08
CA LEU A 190 0.63 -5.95 12.53
C LEU A 190 1.74 -5.25 13.31
N GLU A 191 2.04 -4.00 12.98
CA GLU A 191 3.06 -3.22 13.68
C GLU A 191 2.57 -2.70 15.02
N VAL A 192 1.33 -2.23 15.11
CA VAL A 192 0.77 -1.63 16.34
C VAL A 192 0.28 -2.68 17.33
N TYR A 193 -0.32 -3.77 16.84
CA TYR A 193 -0.96 -4.79 17.67
C TYR A 193 -0.06 -5.37 18.78
N PRO A 194 1.22 -5.70 18.52
CA PRO A 194 2.12 -6.23 19.57
C PRO A 194 2.47 -5.19 20.66
N ARG A 195 2.32 -3.89 20.34
CA ARG A 195 2.67 -2.79 21.27
C ARG A 195 1.54 -2.45 22.23
N LEU A 196 0.33 -2.90 21.90
CA LEU A 196 -0.81 -2.66 22.76
C LEU A 196 -0.73 -3.57 23.99
N PRO A 197 -0.87 -3.02 25.20
CA PRO A 197 -0.89 -3.81 26.41
C PRO A 197 -1.93 -4.93 26.34
N GLY A 198 -1.54 -6.14 26.79
CA GLY A 198 -2.39 -7.33 26.66
C GLY A 198 -3.73 -7.25 27.35
N ASP A 199 -3.76 -6.51 28.46
CA ASP A 199 -4.91 -6.41 29.36
C ASP A 199 -5.61 -5.06 29.30
N GLU A 200 -5.12 -4.08 28.53
CA GLU A 200 -5.76 -2.78 28.39
C GLU A 200 -6.82 -2.81 27.29
N LYS A 201 -7.96 -2.27 27.64
CA LYS A 201 -9.09 -2.10 26.74
C LYS A 201 -8.87 -0.82 25.94
N LEU A 202 -8.93 -0.92 24.62
CA LEU A 202 -8.92 0.26 23.74
C LEU A 202 -10.13 1.14 24.07
N TYR A 203 -9.86 2.40 24.32
CA TYR A 203 -10.92 3.37 24.52
C TYR A 203 -11.60 3.65 23.19
N PHE A 204 -12.83 3.24 23.08
CA PHE A 204 -13.69 3.59 21.95
C PHE A 204 -14.56 4.77 22.40
N ASP A 205 -14.25 5.96 21.89
CA ASP A 205 -15.03 7.16 22.11
C ASP A 205 -16.16 7.21 21.04
N PRO A 206 -17.41 6.91 21.41
CA PRO A 206 -18.52 6.93 20.47
C PRO A 206 -18.90 8.34 20.01
N ASP A 207 -18.55 9.40 20.75
CA ASP A 207 -18.70 10.81 20.33
C ASP A 207 -17.94 11.10 19.04
N TYR A 208 -16.94 10.32 18.82
CA TYR A 208 -16.09 10.30 17.68
C TYR A 208 -16.78 9.99 16.33
N TYR A 209 -17.79 9.12 16.36
CA TYR A 209 -18.58 8.74 15.19
C TYR A 209 -19.93 9.46 15.11
N GLY A 210 -20.22 10.40 15.99
CA GLY A 210 -21.53 11.00 16.11
C GLY A 210 -22.61 10.02 16.61
N LEU A 211 -22.20 8.85 17.07
CA LEU A 211 -23.11 7.79 17.55
C LEU A 211 -23.36 7.86 19.05
N ALA A 212 -22.56 8.63 19.80
CA ALA A 212 -22.67 8.74 21.24
C ALA A 212 -23.95 9.40 21.72
N TYR A 213 -24.52 10.25 20.91
CA TYR A 213 -25.80 10.89 21.26
C TYR A 213 -26.95 9.89 21.47
N TYR A 214 -26.78 8.67 20.96
CA TYR A 214 -27.82 7.63 21.00
C TYR A 214 -27.51 6.42 21.89
N ALA A 215 -26.32 6.28 22.45
CA ALA A 215 -25.96 4.98 22.99
C ALA A 215 -25.28 4.94 24.36
N ASN A 216 -24.90 5.99 25.04
CA ASN A 216 -24.19 5.93 26.37
C ASN A 216 -23.11 4.80 26.39
N LEU A 217 -22.27 4.71 25.35
CA LEU A 217 -21.39 3.57 25.09
C LEU A 217 -19.92 3.90 25.35
N ASP A 218 -19.61 4.47 26.51
CA ASP A 218 -18.24 4.47 27.03
C ASP A 218 -17.79 3.03 27.21
N ARG A 219 -17.18 2.45 26.19
CA ARG A 219 -16.73 1.06 26.24
C ARG A 219 -15.27 0.96 25.84
N TYR A 220 -14.51 0.46 26.77
CA TYR A 220 -13.22 -0.11 26.47
C TYR A 220 -13.40 -1.38 25.64
N LEU A 221 -12.83 -1.41 24.44
CA LEU A 221 -12.86 -2.57 23.56
C LEU A 221 -11.54 -3.34 23.71
N ASP A 222 -11.65 -4.66 23.74
CA ASP A 222 -10.48 -5.54 23.64
C ASP A 222 -9.69 -5.22 22.35
N ARG A 223 -8.36 -5.22 22.43
CA ARG A 223 -7.48 -4.96 21.28
C ARG A 223 -7.80 -5.81 20.03
N ARG A 224 -8.44 -6.96 20.19
CA ARG A 224 -8.91 -7.80 19.06
C ARG A 224 -9.89 -7.09 18.15
N TYR A 225 -10.63 -6.12 18.65
CA TYR A 225 -11.60 -5.32 17.87
C TYR A 225 -10.93 -4.38 16.85
N LEU A 226 -9.61 -4.14 16.94
CA LEU A 226 -8.85 -3.40 15.91
C LEU A 226 -8.92 -4.04 14.53
N PHE A 227 -9.13 -5.36 14.48
CA PHE A 227 -9.25 -6.06 13.20
C PHE A 227 -10.63 -5.88 12.53
N ILE A 228 -11.65 -5.42 13.24
CA ILE A 228 -13.01 -5.27 12.69
C ILE A 228 -13.04 -4.34 11.48
N PRO A 229 -12.48 -3.11 11.49
CA PRO A 229 -12.50 -2.25 10.32
C PRO A 229 -11.74 -2.88 9.13
N LEU A 230 -10.61 -3.56 9.40
CA LEU A 230 -9.88 -4.27 8.36
C LEU A 230 -10.72 -5.37 7.72
N VAL A 231 -11.31 -6.25 8.53
CA VAL A 231 -12.14 -7.36 8.05
C VAL A 231 -13.36 -6.83 7.30
N ALA A 232 -14.05 -5.83 7.84
CA ALA A 232 -15.19 -5.19 7.18
C ALA A 232 -14.78 -4.56 5.83
N GLY A 233 -13.64 -3.87 5.80
CA GLY A 233 -13.08 -3.29 4.57
C GLY A 233 -12.78 -4.34 3.51
N VAL A 234 -12.11 -5.41 3.88
CA VAL A 234 -11.79 -6.54 2.97
C VAL A 234 -13.06 -7.20 2.44
N VAL A 235 -14.03 -7.48 3.29
CA VAL A 235 -15.32 -8.08 2.87
C VAL A 235 -16.03 -7.17 1.87
N LEU A 236 -16.13 -5.88 2.14
CA LEU A 236 -16.76 -4.93 1.22
C LEU A 236 -15.99 -4.81 -0.11
N LEU A 237 -14.66 -4.79 -0.07
CA LEU A 237 -13.85 -4.78 -1.29
C LEU A 237 -14.05 -6.04 -2.13
N ILE A 238 -14.19 -7.21 -1.51
CA ILE A 238 -14.52 -8.47 -2.20
C ILE A 238 -15.90 -8.38 -2.85
N ILE A 239 -16.91 -7.86 -2.16
CA ILE A 239 -18.25 -7.67 -2.70
C ILE A 239 -18.21 -6.72 -3.92
N ILE A 240 -17.53 -5.58 -3.79
CA ILE A 240 -17.35 -4.61 -4.88
C ILE A 240 -16.65 -5.28 -6.07
N GLU A 241 -15.63 -6.11 -5.82
CA GLU A 241 -14.90 -6.83 -6.86
C GLU A 241 -15.79 -7.82 -7.61
N ILE A 242 -16.62 -8.59 -6.91
CA ILE A 242 -17.59 -9.52 -7.53
C ILE A 242 -18.57 -8.76 -8.44
N ILE A 243 -19.09 -7.63 -7.96
CA ILE A 243 -19.99 -6.77 -8.75
C ILE A 243 -19.27 -6.21 -9.98
N SER A 244 -18.04 -5.75 -9.79
CA SER A 244 -17.20 -5.18 -10.83
C SER A 244 -16.89 -6.19 -11.94
N VAL A 245 -16.49 -7.41 -11.58
CA VAL A 245 -16.23 -8.49 -12.54
C VAL A 245 -17.49 -8.83 -13.36
N ARG A 246 -18.65 -8.88 -12.71
CA ARG A 246 -19.94 -9.10 -13.41
C ARG A 246 -20.28 -7.92 -14.33
N ALA A 247 -20.02 -6.68 -13.91
CA ALA A 247 -20.26 -5.48 -14.71
C ALA A 247 -19.35 -5.44 -15.95
N VAL A 248 -18.08 -5.83 -15.81
CA VAL A 248 -17.12 -5.93 -16.94
C VAL A 248 -17.59 -6.98 -17.94
N LYS A 249 -17.99 -8.17 -17.47
CA LYS A 249 -18.53 -9.24 -18.35
C LYS A 249 -19.81 -8.84 -19.07
N ALA A 250 -20.66 -8.05 -18.42
CA ALA A 250 -21.92 -7.54 -18.98
C ALA A 250 -21.75 -6.23 -19.76
N GLU A 251 -20.53 -5.76 -20.00
CA GLU A 251 -20.17 -4.51 -20.72
C GLU A 251 -20.86 -3.24 -20.17
N LYS A 252 -21.31 -3.25 -18.92
CA LYS A 252 -21.99 -2.13 -18.24
C LYS A 252 -20.97 -1.09 -17.77
N ARG A 253 -20.51 -0.21 -18.65
CA ARG A 253 -19.44 0.77 -18.39
C ARG A 253 -19.72 1.71 -17.23
N SER A 254 -20.96 2.20 -17.10
CA SER A 254 -21.37 3.06 -15.98
C SER A 254 -21.21 2.37 -14.64
N LEU A 255 -21.54 1.08 -14.57
CA LEU A 255 -21.42 0.28 -13.36
C LEU A 255 -19.96 -0.06 -13.04
N VAL A 256 -19.12 -0.31 -14.05
CA VAL A 256 -17.67 -0.53 -13.86
C VAL A 256 -17.03 0.71 -13.24
N ARG A 257 -17.28 1.90 -13.77
CA ARG A 257 -16.76 3.15 -13.20
C ARG A 257 -17.26 3.40 -11.78
N TYR A 258 -18.52 3.12 -11.52
CA TYR A 258 -19.08 3.25 -10.16
C TYR A 258 -18.41 2.31 -9.16
N THR A 259 -18.22 1.06 -9.54
CA THR A 259 -17.49 0.11 -8.67
C THR A 259 -16.02 0.49 -8.48
N ASP A 260 -15.38 1.16 -9.45
CA ASP A 260 -14.04 1.69 -9.32
C ASP A 260 -13.97 2.83 -8.30
N ASP A 261 -14.91 3.78 -8.38
CA ASP A 261 -15.02 4.87 -7.42
C ASP A 261 -15.28 4.33 -6.00
N LEU A 262 -16.25 3.41 -5.86
CA LEU A 262 -16.56 2.76 -4.57
C LEU A 262 -15.36 2.02 -3.99
N ARG A 263 -14.60 1.31 -4.81
CA ARG A 263 -13.43 0.54 -4.38
C ARG A 263 -12.36 1.44 -3.75
N VAL A 264 -12.04 2.54 -4.42
CA VAL A 264 -11.06 3.51 -3.91
C VAL A 264 -11.55 4.15 -2.62
N PHE A 265 -12.79 4.63 -2.59
CA PHE A 265 -13.34 5.30 -1.40
C PHE A 265 -13.46 4.35 -0.22
N THR A 266 -13.90 3.12 -0.43
CA THR A 266 -14.00 2.10 0.62
C THR A 266 -12.61 1.74 1.15
N GLY A 267 -11.64 1.51 0.27
CA GLY A 267 -10.26 1.24 0.68
C GLY A 267 -9.69 2.37 1.54
N LEU A 268 -9.78 3.61 1.08
CA LEU A 268 -9.32 4.78 1.82
C LEU A 268 -10.05 4.99 3.15
N PHE A 269 -11.39 4.81 3.16
CA PHE A 269 -12.18 4.95 4.39
C PHE A 269 -11.68 4.00 5.49
N PHE A 270 -11.55 2.72 5.16
CA PHE A 270 -11.11 1.73 6.15
C PHE A 270 -9.62 1.87 6.51
N PHE A 271 -8.77 2.29 5.57
CA PHE A 271 -7.38 2.60 5.88
C PHE A 271 -7.27 3.73 6.90
N PHE A 272 -7.92 4.86 6.65
CA PHE A 272 -7.90 5.99 7.58
C PHE A 272 -8.57 5.66 8.91
N SER A 273 -9.64 4.85 8.90
CA SER A 273 -10.27 4.36 10.13
C SER A 273 -9.29 3.51 10.95
N ASN A 274 -8.59 2.58 10.32
CA ASN A 274 -7.56 1.77 10.99
C ASN A 274 -6.39 2.64 11.48
N MET A 275 -5.91 3.56 10.63
CA MET A 275 -4.82 4.46 11.02
C MET A 275 -5.18 5.25 12.27
N THR A 276 -6.41 5.74 12.36
CA THR A 276 -6.85 6.50 13.52
C THR A 276 -6.92 5.66 14.77
N LEU A 277 -7.47 4.45 14.69
CA LEU A 277 -7.52 3.52 15.82
C LEU A 277 -6.10 3.14 16.27
N CYS A 278 -5.18 2.89 15.33
CA CYS A 278 -3.80 2.53 15.64
C CYS A 278 -2.99 3.67 16.26
N LEU A 279 -3.29 4.92 15.90
CA LEU A 279 -2.57 6.10 16.41
C LEU A 279 -3.25 6.75 17.62
N GLU A 280 -4.29 6.11 18.17
CA GLU A 280 -5.09 6.65 19.26
C GLU A 280 -5.54 8.10 19.01
N SER A 281 -5.60 8.48 17.74
CA SER A 281 -5.92 9.83 17.33
C SER A 281 -7.41 9.98 17.06
N LYS A 282 -7.98 11.14 17.39
CA LYS A 282 -9.42 11.40 17.18
C LYS A 282 -9.70 11.64 15.68
N ILE A 283 -10.60 10.86 15.04
CA ILE A 283 -11.14 11.19 13.72
C ILE A 283 -11.96 12.48 13.85
N LYS A 284 -11.61 13.52 13.13
CA LYS A 284 -12.40 14.76 13.16
C LYS A 284 -13.81 14.48 12.63
N PRO A 285 -14.88 15.07 13.22
CA PRO A 285 -16.27 14.81 12.79
C PRO A 285 -16.53 14.98 11.28
N GLY A 286 -15.77 15.85 10.62
CA GLY A 286 -15.84 16.04 9.18
C GLY A 286 -15.39 14.84 8.33
N PHE A 287 -14.70 13.86 8.90
CA PHE A 287 -14.20 12.71 8.17
C PHE A 287 -15.34 11.84 7.59
N LEU A 288 -16.32 11.49 8.43
CA LEU A 288 -17.50 10.75 7.98
C LEU A 288 -18.30 11.54 6.95
N GLY A 289 -18.47 12.86 7.21
CA GLY A 289 -19.13 13.77 6.28
C GLY A 289 -18.43 13.83 4.94
N PHE A 290 -17.10 13.90 4.93
CA PHE A 290 -16.30 13.88 3.70
C PHE A 290 -16.54 12.61 2.86
N PHE A 291 -16.48 11.43 3.48
CA PHE A 291 -16.74 10.18 2.75
C PHE A 291 -18.20 10.04 2.33
N ALA A 292 -19.16 10.49 3.14
CA ALA A 292 -20.57 10.53 2.75
C ALA A 292 -20.79 11.38 1.49
N VAL A 293 -20.13 12.54 1.39
CA VAL A 293 -20.15 13.39 0.20
C VAL A 293 -19.53 12.67 -1.00
N LEU A 294 -18.37 12.02 -0.85
CA LEU A 294 -17.73 11.27 -1.93
C LEU A 294 -18.63 10.14 -2.46
N TYR A 295 -19.23 9.34 -1.59
CA TYR A 295 -20.17 8.27 -1.99
C TYR A 295 -21.42 8.85 -2.67
N THR A 296 -21.94 9.99 -2.21
CA THR A 296 -23.08 10.66 -2.81
C THR A 296 -22.73 11.15 -4.23
N ILE A 297 -21.58 11.80 -4.40
CA ILE A 297 -21.10 12.25 -5.71
C ILE A 297 -20.92 11.05 -6.66
N ALA A 298 -20.29 9.97 -6.23
CA ALA A 298 -20.12 8.75 -7.03
C ALA A 298 -21.48 8.19 -7.49
N THR A 299 -22.45 8.16 -6.58
CA THR A 299 -23.82 7.67 -6.88
C THR A 299 -24.53 8.57 -7.88
N ILE A 300 -24.47 9.88 -7.72
CA ILE A 300 -25.04 10.84 -8.68
C ILE A 300 -24.41 10.67 -10.07
N LEU A 301 -23.08 10.61 -10.13
CA LEU A 301 -22.35 10.40 -11.37
C LEU A 301 -22.72 9.07 -12.03
N PHE A 302 -22.90 8.02 -11.26
CA PHE A 302 -23.39 6.73 -11.76
C PHE A 302 -24.77 6.84 -12.40
N LEU A 303 -25.72 7.48 -11.72
CA LEU A 303 -27.09 7.66 -12.24
C LEU A 303 -27.10 8.46 -13.54
N VAL A 304 -26.32 9.54 -13.61
CA VAL A 304 -26.18 10.36 -14.83
C VAL A 304 -25.56 9.55 -15.98
N ARG A 305 -24.47 8.82 -15.72
CA ARG A 305 -23.80 7.97 -16.73
C ARG A 305 -24.73 6.86 -17.21
N ARG A 306 -25.47 6.21 -16.30
CA ARG A 306 -26.43 5.15 -16.62
C ARG A 306 -27.59 5.67 -17.50
N LYS A 307 -28.09 6.89 -17.23
CA LYS A 307 -29.12 7.52 -18.07
C LYS A 307 -28.58 7.74 -19.49
N LYS A 308 -27.40 8.31 -19.66
CA LYS A 308 -26.75 8.51 -20.96
C LYS A 308 -26.50 7.20 -21.72
N GLU A 309 -26.10 6.14 -21.00
CA GLU A 309 -25.84 4.81 -21.57
C GLU A 309 -27.14 4.20 -22.17
N LYS A 310 -28.29 4.42 -21.51
CA LYS A 310 -29.60 3.98 -22.01
C LYS A 310 -30.13 4.79 -23.19
N THR A 311 -29.74 6.06 -23.30
CA THR A 311 -30.23 6.94 -24.38
C THR A 311 -29.42 6.77 -25.68
N ASN A 312 -28.25 6.16 -25.62
CA ASN A 312 -27.37 5.91 -26.75
C ASN A 312 -27.47 4.48 -27.31
N ILE A 313 -28.42 3.67 -26.80
CA ILE A 313 -28.87 2.38 -27.35
C ILE A 313 -30.19 2.57 -28.08
#